data_e53c147809c4bb01c5401c9378ac7b8d
#
_entry.id   e53c147809c4bb01c5401c9378ac7b8d
#
_cell.length_a   1.000
_cell.length_b   1.000
_cell.length_c   1.000
_cell.angle_alpha   90.00
_cell.angle_beta   90.00
_cell.angle_gamma   90.00
#
_symmetry.space_group_name_H-M   'P 1'
#
loop_
_entity.id
_entity.type
_entity.pdbx_description
1 polymer ?
#
loop_
_entity_poly.entity_id
_entity_poly.type
_entity_poly.pdbx_seq_one_letter_code
_entity_poly.pdbx_strand_id
1 'polypeptide(L)'
;MSKETDRAIRRAQELEATGVASEDSDSDVLRSTGTMAIATLLSRITGFIKSTLLGASLGAAVFSSFNSANQLPNLVTEIVLGAVLTSLVVPVLVRAEKEDPDHGASFIRRLITVSSVLLLVVTVICVAAAPLLTRLSLDPDGKVNVYQATNFAYLVLPQIFFYGVSALLMAILNTKGVFKPGAWAPVWNNIVVLVFVTLYWVIPGGLAADDNGSLTNGHMLLLGLGATIGVVVQALVLISPLRKIGIDLRPEWGIDSRIKQFAGMGVAIVVYVAISQAGYFITNRIASVADNAAPGVYSQAWLLLQMPYGIIGETQLT
;
A
#
# COMPACT_ATOMS: atom_id res chain seq x y z
N MET A 1 -63.66 13.10 12.44
CA MET A 1 -62.37 13.15 11.73
C MET A 1 -62.33 11.91 10.86
N SER A 2 -62.14 12.07 9.55
CA SER A 2 -62.27 10.98 8.57
C SER A 2 -61.03 10.09 8.59
N LYS A 3 -61.17 8.77 8.38
CA LYS A 3 -60.10 7.80 8.23
C LYS A 3 -59.08 8.20 7.14
N GLU A 4 -59.46 9.08 6.22
CA GLU A 4 -58.57 9.63 5.19
C GLU A 4 -57.60 10.68 5.76
N THR A 5 -58.03 11.49 6.73
CA THR A 5 -57.16 12.49 7.37
C THR A 5 -56.04 11.83 8.19
N ASP A 6 -56.36 10.73 8.90
CA ASP A 6 -55.36 9.96 9.65
C ASP A 6 -54.35 9.24 8.73
N ARG A 7 -54.79 8.79 7.55
CA ARG A 7 -53.86 8.20 6.55
C ARG A 7 -52.95 9.25 5.91
N ALA A 8 -53.46 10.46 5.67
CA ALA A 8 -52.66 11.54 5.13
C ALA A 8 -51.59 12.01 6.13
N ILE A 9 -51.96 12.13 7.42
CA ILE A 9 -51.03 12.49 8.50
C ILE A 9 -49.93 11.42 8.67
N ARG A 10 -50.28 10.13 8.67
CA ARG A 10 -49.29 9.04 8.75
C ARG A 10 -48.33 9.03 7.55
N ARG A 11 -48.83 9.23 6.33
CA ARG A 11 -47.98 9.35 5.13
C ARG A 11 -47.06 10.58 5.18
N ALA A 12 -47.53 11.71 5.69
CA ALA A 12 -46.68 12.89 5.87
C ALA A 12 -45.59 12.64 6.90
N GLN A 13 -45.89 11.97 8.02
CA GLN A 13 -44.92 11.59 9.05
C GLN A 13 -43.89 10.54 8.54
N GLU A 14 -44.31 9.58 7.72
CA GLU A 14 -43.44 8.62 7.07
C GLU A 14 -42.50 9.27 6.05
N LEU A 15 -42.99 10.27 5.30
CA LEU A 15 -42.18 11.06 4.36
C LEU A 15 -41.20 11.99 5.07
N GLU A 16 -41.58 12.62 6.18
CA GLU A 16 -40.68 13.39 7.03
C GLU A 16 -39.62 12.49 7.68
N ALA A 17 -40.01 11.33 8.22
CA ALA A 17 -39.07 10.38 8.81
C ALA A 17 -38.08 9.82 7.77
N THR A 18 -38.52 9.55 6.53
CA THR A 18 -37.66 9.15 5.43
C THR A 18 -36.76 10.29 4.94
N GLY A 19 -37.26 11.53 4.92
CA GLY A 19 -36.48 12.73 4.58
C GLY A 19 -35.37 13.00 5.59
N VAL A 20 -35.66 12.94 6.89
CA VAL A 20 -34.67 13.09 7.97
C VAL A 20 -33.65 11.95 7.94
N ALA A 21 -34.07 10.71 7.68
CA ALA A 21 -33.18 9.58 7.56
C ALA A 21 -32.28 9.67 6.33
N SER A 22 -32.71 10.30 5.23
CA SER A 22 -31.86 10.53 4.04
C SER A 22 -30.88 11.68 4.27
N GLU A 23 -31.27 12.76 4.94
CA GLU A 23 -30.36 13.88 5.27
C GLU A 23 -29.26 13.47 6.26
N ASP A 24 -29.58 12.66 7.28
CA ASP A 24 -28.59 12.11 8.20
C ASP A 24 -27.61 11.15 7.48
N SER A 25 -28.12 10.32 6.56
CA SER A 25 -27.30 9.44 5.73
C SER A 25 -26.38 10.23 4.81
N ASP A 26 -26.87 11.27 4.15
CA ASP A 26 -26.09 12.14 3.26
C ASP A 26 -25.01 12.93 4.02
N SER A 27 -25.34 13.42 5.23
CA SER A 27 -24.38 14.11 6.08
C SER A 27 -23.25 13.20 6.57
N ASP A 28 -23.55 11.94 6.90
CA ASP A 28 -22.56 10.94 7.30
C ASP A 28 -21.67 10.49 6.13
N VAL A 29 -22.24 10.37 4.95
CA VAL A 29 -21.50 10.08 3.72
C VAL A 29 -20.55 11.23 3.39
N LEU A 30 -21.03 12.48 3.38
CA LEU A 30 -20.20 13.68 3.15
C LEU A 30 -19.07 13.80 4.16
N ARG A 31 -19.33 13.56 5.44
CA ARG A 31 -18.33 13.57 6.51
C ARG A 31 -17.30 12.46 6.36
N SER A 32 -17.72 11.28 5.93
CA SER A 32 -16.83 10.15 5.66
C SER A 32 -15.94 10.43 4.46
N THR A 33 -16.51 10.89 3.35
CA THR A 33 -15.77 11.26 2.12
C THR A 33 -14.82 12.39 2.37
N GLY A 34 -15.21 13.45 3.10
CA GLY A 34 -14.34 14.54 3.49
C GLY A 34 -13.14 14.08 4.34
N THR A 35 -13.36 13.15 5.28
CA THR A 35 -12.28 12.59 6.10
C THR A 35 -11.30 11.76 5.25
N MET A 36 -11.78 11.02 4.28
CA MET A 36 -10.94 10.25 3.34
C MET A 36 -10.12 11.17 2.44
N ALA A 37 -10.74 12.22 1.88
CA ALA A 37 -10.04 13.21 1.07
C ALA A 37 -8.91 13.91 1.85
N ILE A 38 -9.16 14.30 3.10
CA ILE A 38 -8.14 14.87 3.99
C ILE A 38 -7.02 13.86 4.26
N ALA A 39 -7.35 12.60 4.56
CA ALA A 39 -6.34 11.56 4.81
C ALA A 39 -5.47 11.31 3.57
N THR A 40 -6.07 11.26 2.38
CA THR A 40 -5.36 11.11 1.11
C THR A 40 -4.42 12.30 0.86
N LEU A 41 -4.90 13.52 1.06
CA LEU A 41 -4.10 14.73 0.91
C LEU A 41 -2.93 14.75 1.91
N LEU A 42 -3.17 14.45 3.19
CA LEU A 42 -2.14 14.35 4.21
C LEU A 42 -1.12 13.25 3.89
N SER A 43 -1.57 12.10 3.40
CA SER A 43 -0.69 11.02 2.96
C SER A 43 0.24 11.47 1.83
N ARG A 44 -0.27 12.20 0.84
CA ARG A 44 0.55 12.74 -0.27
C ARG A 44 1.54 13.79 0.21
N ILE A 45 1.09 14.74 1.04
CA ILE A 45 1.96 15.79 1.61
C ILE A 45 3.05 15.16 2.48
N THR A 46 2.70 14.28 3.41
CA THR A 46 3.67 13.62 4.29
C THR A 46 4.61 12.71 3.51
N GLY A 47 4.11 12.03 2.46
CA GLY A 47 4.93 11.23 1.54
C GLY A 47 5.94 12.07 0.77
N PHE A 48 5.54 13.24 0.28
CA PHE A 48 6.44 14.18 -0.39
C PHE A 48 7.50 14.72 0.57
N ILE A 49 7.10 15.18 1.76
CA ILE A 49 8.03 15.65 2.80
C ILE A 49 9.04 14.55 3.15
N LYS A 50 8.56 13.32 3.38
CA LYS A 50 9.40 12.15 3.65
C LYS A 50 10.44 11.93 2.55
N SER A 51 10.02 11.93 1.28
CA SER A 51 10.92 11.68 0.15
C SER A 51 11.93 12.79 -0.03
N THR A 52 11.52 14.05 0.15
CA THR A 52 12.39 15.23 0.07
C THR A 52 13.43 15.23 1.20
N LEU A 53 13.00 14.95 2.43
CA LEU A 53 13.90 14.88 3.57
C LEU A 53 14.88 13.70 3.45
N LEU A 54 14.45 12.54 2.96
CA LEU A 54 15.36 11.43 2.65
C LEU A 54 16.40 11.85 1.62
N GLY A 55 16.00 12.47 0.51
CA GLY A 55 16.93 12.96 -0.51
C GLY A 55 17.92 13.99 0.03
N ALA A 56 17.45 14.93 0.85
CA ALA A 56 18.30 15.95 1.49
C ALA A 56 19.26 15.35 2.52
N SER A 57 18.83 14.31 3.26
CA SER A 57 19.62 13.66 4.31
C SER A 57 20.71 12.77 3.73
N LEU A 58 20.42 12.04 2.66
CA LEU A 58 21.31 11.03 2.09
C LEU A 58 22.23 11.59 0.99
N GLY A 59 21.88 12.74 0.45
CA GLY A 59 22.46 13.20 -0.82
C GLY A 59 21.98 12.36 -2.01
N ALA A 60 22.12 12.92 -3.20
CA ALA A 60 21.46 12.39 -4.39
C ALA A 60 21.91 10.96 -4.77
N ALA A 61 23.18 10.62 -4.59
CA ALA A 61 23.73 9.31 -4.96
C ALA A 61 23.25 8.18 -4.04
N VAL A 62 23.37 8.36 -2.70
CA VAL A 62 22.90 7.38 -1.71
C VAL A 62 21.38 7.25 -1.75
N PHE A 63 20.66 8.39 -1.95
CA PHE A 63 19.22 8.40 -2.14
C PHE A 63 18.81 7.57 -3.37
N SER A 64 19.56 7.63 -4.48
CA SER A 64 19.29 6.80 -5.66
C SER A 64 19.40 5.31 -5.36
N SER A 65 20.44 4.88 -4.61
CA SER A 65 20.62 3.49 -4.18
C SER A 65 19.47 3.04 -3.27
N PHE A 66 19.14 3.85 -2.26
CA PHE A 66 18.02 3.58 -1.34
C PHE A 66 16.68 3.54 -2.06
N ASN A 67 16.39 4.55 -2.88
CA ASN A 67 15.11 4.66 -3.58
C ASN A 67 14.88 3.52 -4.58
N SER A 68 15.92 3.15 -5.34
CA SER A 68 15.85 2.02 -6.28
C SER A 68 15.55 0.70 -5.54
N ALA A 69 16.15 0.47 -4.38
CA ALA A 69 15.86 -0.68 -3.54
C ALA A 69 14.43 -0.62 -2.95
N ASN A 70 14.02 0.55 -2.43
CA ASN A 70 12.73 0.74 -1.76
C ASN A 70 11.52 0.70 -2.71
N GLN A 71 11.74 0.84 -4.01
CA GLN A 71 10.69 0.64 -5.01
C GLN A 71 10.41 -0.84 -5.30
N LEU A 72 11.38 -1.74 -5.11
CA LEU A 72 11.21 -3.16 -5.41
C LEU A 72 10.03 -3.81 -4.66
N PRO A 73 9.83 -3.60 -3.35
CA PRO A 73 8.66 -4.12 -2.64
C PRO A 73 7.33 -3.67 -3.25
N ASN A 74 7.23 -2.42 -3.65
CA ASN A 74 6.01 -1.87 -4.26
C ASN A 74 5.73 -2.55 -5.61
N LEU A 75 6.74 -2.66 -6.47
CA LEU A 75 6.63 -3.32 -7.78
C LEU A 75 6.18 -4.77 -7.65
N VAL A 76 6.82 -5.53 -6.74
CA VAL A 76 6.46 -6.93 -6.50
C VAL A 76 5.03 -7.05 -5.95
N THR A 77 4.67 -6.20 -5.00
CA THR A 77 3.33 -6.22 -4.41
C THR A 77 2.27 -5.86 -5.46
N GLU A 78 2.53 -4.89 -6.32
CA GLU A 78 1.63 -4.51 -7.40
C GLU A 78 1.44 -5.64 -8.41
N ILE A 79 2.52 -6.35 -8.80
CA ILE A 79 2.45 -7.51 -9.67
C ILE A 79 1.63 -8.65 -9.03
N VAL A 80 1.86 -8.93 -7.74
CA VAL A 80 1.26 -10.09 -7.07
C VAL A 80 -0.19 -9.81 -6.65
N LEU A 81 -0.50 -8.60 -6.22
CA LEU A 81 -1.78 -8.29 -5.58
C LEU A 81 -2.60 -7.18 -6.25
N GLY A 82 -1.97 -6.19 -6.89
CA GLY A 82 -2.65 -4.97 -7.30
C GLY A 82 -3.90 -5.24 -8.14
N ALA A 83 -3.78 -6.10 -9.11
CA ALA A 83 -4.87 -6.46 -10.01
C ALA A 83 -5.75 -7.60 -9.50
N VAL A 84 -5.17 -8.53 -8.70
CA VAL A 84 -5.90 -9.65 -8.12
C VAL A 84 -6.88 -9.17 -7.05
N LEU A 85 -6.48 -8.19 -6.22
CA LEU A 85 -7.34 -7.68 -5.14
C LEU A 85 -8.58 -6.95 -5.68
N THR A 86 -8.40 -6.04 -6.63
CA THR A 86 -9.52 -5.20 -7.10
C THR A 86 -10.49 -5.96 -8.00
N SER A 87 -9.98 -6.80 -8.89
CA SER A 87 -10.81 -7.49 -9.89
C SER A 87 -11.37 -8.83 -9.43
N LEU A 88 -10.71 -9.51 -8.49
CA LEU A 88 -11.10 -10.85 -8.07
C LEU A 88 -11.54 -10.91 -6.61
N VAL A 89 -10.75 -10.37 -5.69
CA VAL A 89 -11.00 -10.53 -4.25
C VAL A 89 -12.23 -9.74 -3.81
N VAL A 90 -12.39 -8.51 -4.24
CA VAL A 90 -13.53 -7.66 -3.84
C VAL A 90 -14.87 -8.26 -4.28
N PRO A 91 -15.10 -8.66 -5.56
CA PRO A 91 -16.35 -9.28 -5.96
C PRO A 91 -16.67 -10.58 -5.22
N VAL A 92 -15.63 -11.41 -4.94
CA VAL A 92 -15.83 -12.67 -4.22
C VAL A 92 -16.14 -12.43 -2.74
N LEU A 93 -15.50 -11.43 -2.11
CA LEU A 93 -15.83 -11.02 -0.74
C LEU A 93 -17.29 -10.56 -0.60
N VAL A 94 -17.75 -9.69 -1.51
CA VAL A 94 -19.13 -9.21 -1.54
C VAL A 94 -20.13 -10.36 -1.75
N ARG A 95 -19.76 -11.32 -2.58
CA ARG A 95 -20.57 -12.51 -2.83
C ARG A 95 -20.64 -13.42 -1.61
N ALA A 96 -19.50 -13.69 -0.97
CA ALA A 96 -19.45 -14.49 0.25
C ALA A 96 -20.26 -13.87 1.39
N GLU A 97 -20.24 -12.54 1.52
CA GLU A 97 -21.03 -11.83 2.51
C GLU A 97 -22.54 -12.02 2.31
N LYS A 98 -23.01 -12.13 1.05
CA LYS A 98 -24.43 -12.27 0.73
C LYS A 98 -24.91 -13.72 0.75
N GLU A 99 -24.09 -14.66 0.32
CA GLU A 99 -24.48 -16.05 0.05
C GLU A 99 -24.14 -17.00 1.20
N ASP A 100 -23.11 -16.71 2.00
CA ASP A 100 -22.67 -17.62 3.07
C ASP A 100 -23.49 -17.42 4.35
N PRO A 101 -23.84 -18.50 5.07
CA PRO A 101 -24.62 -18.42 6.33
C PRO A 101 -23.88 -17.65 7.44
N ASP A 102 -22.55 -17.57 7.39
CA ASP A 102 -21.69 -16.87 8.34
C ASP A 102 -21.25 -15.48 7.86
N HIS A 103 -21.97 -14.93 6.87
CA HIS A 103 -21.64 -13.65 6.23
C HIS A 103 -20.20 -13.55 5.75
N GLY A 104 -19.64 -14.67 5.25
CA GLY A 104 -18.31 -14.77 4.68
C GLY A 104 -17.16 -14.83 5.71
N ALA A 105 -17.44 -15.01 7.00
CA ALA A 105 -16.41 -14.99 8.04
C ALA A 105 -15.35 -16.09 7.85
N SER A 106 -15.77 -17.33 7.53
CA SER A 106 -14.86 -18.44 7.24
C SER A 106 -14.06 -18.18 5.95
N PHE A 107 -14.72 -17.67 4.90
CA PHE A 107 -14.05 -17.31 3.67
C PHE A 107 -12.95 -16.25 3.91
N ILE A 108 -13.23 -15.19 4.67
CA ILE A 108 -12.26 -14.13 5.02
C ILE A 108 -11.06 -14.73 5.75
N ARG A 109 -11.26 -15.60 6.76
CA ARG A 109 -10.17 -16.24 7.49
C ARG A 109 -9.27 -17.09 6.59
N ARG A 110 -9.87 -17.90 5.71
CA ARG A 110 -9.13 -18.70 4.71
C ARG A 110 -8.36 -17.81 3.74
N LEU A 111 -8.98 -16.77 3.24
CA LEU A 111 -8.35 -15.82 2.33
C LEU A 111 -7.14 -15.15 2.98
N ILE A 112 -7.27 -14.64 4.22
CA ILE A 112 -6.16 -14.04 4.96
C ILE A 112 -5.03 -15.08 5.17
N THR A 113 -5.37 -16.30 5.58
CA THR A 113 -4.37 -17.34 5.86
C THR A 113 -3.60 -17.73 4.60
N VAL A 114 -4.30 -18.07 3.50
CA VAL A 114 -3.69 -18.50 2.25
C VAL A 114 -2.86 -17.37 1.63
N SER A 115 -3.41 -16.15 1.60
CA SER A 115 -2.70 -14.99 1.08
C SER A 115 -1.46 -14.65 1.90
N SER A 116 -1.53 -14.74 3.23
CA SER A 116 -0.37 -14.49 4.10
C SER A 116 0.75 -15.49 3.86
N VAL A 117 0.42 -16.77 3.68
CA VAL A 117 1.43 -17.80 3.36
C VAL A 117 2.05 -17.57 1.98
N LEU A 118 1.22 -17.26 0.98
CA LEU A 118 1.70 -16.94 -0.36
C LEU A 118 2.65 -15.72 -0.32
N LEU A 119 2.25 -14.64 0.34
CA LEU A 119 3.05 -13.44 0.50
C LEU A 119 4.37 -13.71 1.24
N LEU A 120 4.34 -14.57 2.27
CA LEU A 120 5.55 -14.95 2.98
C LEU A 120 6.53 -15.70 2.05
N VAL A 121 6.02 -16.66 1.26
CA VAL A 121 6.83 -17.40 0.29
C VAL A 121 7.42 -16.46 -0.75
N VAL A 122 6.62 -15.57 -1.34
CA VAL A 122 7.09 -14.56 -2.29
C VAL A 122 8.14 -13.65 -1.66
N THR A 123 7.93 -13.19 -0.43
CA THR A 123 8.89 -12.35 0.30
C THR A 123 10.22 -13.07 0.48
N VAL A 124 10.22 -14.33 0.92
CA VAL A 124 11.45 -15.12 1.11
C VAL A 124 12.20 -15.29 -0.22
N ILE A 125 11.47 -15.60 -1.30
CA ILE A 125 12.05 -15.72 -2.65
C ILE A 125 12.67 -14.40 -3.09
N CYS A 126 11.96 -13.27 -2.92
CA CYS A 126 12.45 -11.95 -3.32
C CYS A 126 13.66 -11.51 -2.49
N VAL A 127 13.67 -11.77 -1.18
CA VAL A 127 14.82 -11.50 -0.31
C VAL A 127 16.04 -12.33 -0.75
N ALA A 128 15.86 -13.62 -1.03
CA ALA A 128 16.92 -14.47 -1.56
C ALA A 128 17.42 -13.99 -2.94
N ALA A 129 16.51 -13.46 -3.77
CA ALA A 129 16.79 -12.92 -5.09
C ALA A 129 17.20 -11.44 -5.09
N ALA A 130 17.43 -10.80 -3.93
CA ALA A 130 17.74 -9.36 -3.84
C ALA A 130 18.89 -8.92 -4.78
N PRO A 131 20.02 -9.64 -4.91
CA PRO A 131 21.07 -9.26 -5.83
C PRO A 131 20.66 -9.31 -7.30
N LEU A 132 19.76 -10.22 -7.66
CA LEU A 132 19.21 -10.33 -9.02
C LEU A 132 18.27 -9.15 -9.31
N LEU A 133 17.37 -8.84 -8.39
CA LEU A 133 16.38 -7.76 -8.53
C LEU A 133 17.08 -6.39 -8.65
N THR A 134 18.11 -6.15 -7.85
CA THR A 134 18.87 -4.90 -7.92
C THR A 134 19.66 -4.77 -9.21
N ARG A 135 20.27 -5.85 -9.72
CA ARG A 135 20.97 -5.87 -11.02
C ARG A 135 20.03 -5.75 -12.22
N LEU A 136 18.78 -6.17 -12.09
CA LEU A 136 17.76 -5.91 -13.10
C LEU A 136 17.35 -4.44 -13.12
N SER A 137 17.25 -3.82 -11.93
CA SER A 137 16.83 -2.43 -11.76
C SER A 137 17.94 -1.42 -12.05
N LEU A 138 19.20 -1.78 -11.75
CA LEU A 138 20.38 -0.93 -11.88
C LEU A 138 21.41 -1.61 -12.76
N ASP A 139 22.11 -0.83 -13.57
CA ASP A 139 23.24 -1.37 -14.36
C ASP A 139 24.45 -1.61 -13.45
N PRO A 140 25.05 -2.82 -13.46
CA PRO A 140 26.23 -3.12 -12.64
C PRO A 140 27.46 -2.27 -13.00
N ASP A 141 27.56 -1.83 -14.25
CA ASP A 141 28.62 -0.96 -14.75
C ASP A 141 28.21 0.51 -14.75
N GLY A 142 27.02 0.81 -14.20
CA GLY A 142 26.48 2.14 -14.07
C GLY A 142 27.10 2.96 -12.94
N LYS A 143 26.61 4.18 -12.76
CA LYS A 143 27.14 5.14 -11.78
C LYS A 143 26.50 5.00 -10.39
N VAL A 144 25.38 4.27 -10.25
CA VAL A 144 24.74 4.02 -8.98
C VAL A 144 25.35 2.81 -8.30
N ASN A 145 25.61 2.90 -7.00
CA ASN A 145 26.20 1.82 -6.23
C ASN A 145 25.22 0.64 -6.03
N VAL A 146 25.38 -0.39 -6.86
CA VAL A 146 24.51 -1.59 -6.84
C VAL A 146 24.69 -2.41 -5.55
N TYR A 147 25.88 -2.45 -4.96
CA TYR A 147 26.12 -3.17 -3.71
C TYR A 147 25.36 -2.49 -2.55
N GLN A 148 25.43 -1.17 -2.48
CA GLN A 148 24.70 -0.39 -1.50
C GLN A 148 23.17 -0.57 -1.68
N ALA A 149 22.68 -0.52 -2.93
CA ALA A 149 21.28 -0.78 -3.24
C ALA A 149 20.84 -2.21 -2.87
N THR A 150 21.71 -3.22 -3.07
CA THR A 150 21.44 -4.61 -2.70
C THR A 150 21.33 -4.77 -1.18
N ASN A 151 22.21 -4.12 -0.42
CA ASN A 151 22.14 -4.14 1.05
C ASN A 151 20.88 -3.46 1.57
N PHE A 152 20.45 -2.33 0.98
CA PHE A 152 19.14 -1.77 1.27
C PHE A 152 18.01 -2.73 0.89
N ALA A 153 18.10 -3.41 -0.26
CA ALA A 153 17.08 -4.34 -0.71
C ALA A 153 16.82 -5.47 0.30
N TYR A 154 17.86 -6.04 0.93
CA TYR A 154 17.69 -7.02 2.00
C TYR A 154 16.85 -6.50 3.18
N LEU A 155 16.97 -5.21 3.50
CA LEU A 155 16.25 -4.59 4.61
C LEU A 155 14.81 -4.18 4.24
N VAL A 156 14.57 -3.82 2.97
CA VAL A 156 13.25 -3.31 2.54
C VAL A 156 12.38 -4.36 1.87
N LEU A 157 12.92 -5.41 1.25
CA LEU A 157 12.12 -6.47 0.61
C LEU A 157 11.14 -7.19 1.54
N PRO A 158 11.40 -7.34 2.86
CA PRO A 158 10.39 -7.83 3.80
C PRO A 158 9.09 -7.02 3.83
N GLN A 159 9.09 -5.78 3.34
CA GLN A 159 7.89 -4.96 3.17
C GLN A 159 6.84 -5.60 2.26
N ILE A 160 7.24 -6.48 1.31
CA ILE A 160 6.32 -7.19 0.40
C ILE A 160 5.20 -7.87 1.19
N PHE A 161 5.57 -8.58 2.26
CA PHE A 161 4.60 -9.26 3.12
C PHE A 161 3.60 -8.26 3.74
N PHE A 162 4.10 -7.20 4.34
CA PHE A 162 3.27 -6.24 5.06
C PHE A 162 2.44 -5.34 4.13
N TYR A 163 2.96 -4.96 2.97
CA TYR A 163 2.18 -4.27 1.94
C TYR A 163 1.03 -5.13 1.45
N GLY A 164 1.31 -6.41 1.16
CA GLY A 164 0.29 -7.34 0.71
C GLY A 164 -0.79 -7.59 1.76
N VAL A 165 -0.39 -7.80 3.01
CA VAL A 165 -1.33 -7.92 4.12
C VAL A 165 -2.15 -6.63 4.28
N SER A 166 -1.52 -5.46 4.26
CA SER A 166 -2.24 -4.17 4.35
C SER A 166 -3.29 -4.02 3.26
N ALA A 167 -2.93 -4.33 2.01
CA ALA A 167 -3.83 -4.23 0.87
C ALA A 167 -5.04 -5.16 1.03
N LEU A 168 -4.81 -6.40 1.48
CA LEU A 168 -5.88 -7.36 1.75
C LEU A 168 -6.80 -6.90 2.88
N LEU A 169 -6.24 -6.44 4.01
CA LEU A 169 -7.02 -5.93 5.14
C LEU A 169 -7.83 -4.69 4.76
N MET A 170 -7.27 -3.78 3.94
CA MET A 170 -8.00 -2.64 3.39
C MET A 170 -9.15 -3.09 2.48
N ALA A 171 -8.94 -4.06 1.59
CA ALA A 171 -9.98 -4.59 0.74
C ALA A 171 -11.15 -5.15 1.56
N ILE A 172 -10.86 -5.92 2.62
CA ILE A 172 -11.87 -6.47 3.53
C ILE A 172 -12.62 -5.36 4.28
N LEU A 173 -11.93 -4.36 4.81
CA LEU A 173 -12.56 -3.22 5.48
C LEU A 173 -13.46 -2.44 4.54
N ASN A 174 -13.03 -2.22 3.30
CA ASN A 174 -13.78 -1.48 2.28
C ASN A 174 -15.08 -2.21 1.90
N THR A 175 -15.06 -3.56 1.78
CA THR A 175 -16.29 -4.33 1.51
C THR A 175 -17.28 -4.26 2.66
N LYS A 176 -16.83 -4.00 3.89
CA LYS A 176 -17.66 -3.78 5.08
C LYS A 176 -18.03 -2.30 5.29
N GLY A 177 -17.76 -1.42 4.33
CA GLY A 177 -18.07 0.02 4.42
C GLY A 177 -17.16 0.81 5.38
N VAL A 178 -16.02 0.26 5.80
CA VAL A 178 -15.09 0.88 6.76
C VAL A 178 -13.87 1.41 6.03
N PHE A 179 -13.96 2.59 5.43
CA PHE A 179 -12.93 3.17 4.57
C PHE A 179 -11.85 3.97 5.32
N LYS A 180 -12.22 4.64 6.43
CA LYS A 180 -11.33 5.56 7.17
C LYS A 180 -9.97 4.96 7.54
N PRO A 181 -9.88 3.73 8.12
CA PRO A 181 -8.59 3.17 8.52
C PRO A 181 -7.64 2.96 7.33
N GLY A 182 -8.17 2.53 6.18
CA GLY A 182 -7.39 2.36 4.96
C GLY A 182 -6.78 3.65 4.45
N ALA A 183 -7.54 4.75 4.48
CA ALA A 183 -7.06 6.08 4.06
C ALA A 183 -5.96 6.62 5.00
N TRP A 184 -6.03 6.35 6.31
CA TRP A 184 -5.04 6.82 7.29
C TRP A 184 -3.80 5.93 7.40
N ALA A 185 -3.87 4.67 7.00
CA ALA A 185 -2.76 3.73 7.13
C ALA A 185 -1.45 4.20 6.47
N PRO A 186 -1.44 4.77 5.25
CA PRO A 186 -0.22 5.32 4.64
C PRO A 186 0.33 6.55 5.37
N VAL A 187 -0.51 7.33 6.04
CA VAL A 187 -0.07 8.49 6.85
C VAL A 187 0.79 8.00 8.02
N TRP A 188 0.36 6.95 8.71
CA TRP A 188 1.14 6.33 9.79
C TRP A 188 2.49 5.80 9.31
N ASN A 189 2.54 5.15 8.15
CA ASN A 189 3.80 4.76 7.53
C ASN A 189 4.74 5.96 7.35
N ASN A 190 4.25 7.03 6.73
CA ASN A 190 5.06 8.22 6.48
C ASN A 190 5.57 8.85 7.78
N ILE A 191 4.72 8.94 8.83
CA ILE A 191 5.12 9.48 10.14
C ILE A 191 6.26 8.64 10.75
N VAL A 192 6.14 7.31 10.73
CA VAL A 192 7.19 6.43 11.26
C VAL A 192 8.50 6.62 10.52
N VAL A 193 8.48 6.63 9.18
CA VAL A 193 9.70 6.86 8.40
C VAL A 193 10.30 8.24 8.68
N LEU A 194 9.49 9.30 8.84
CA LEU A 194 9.97 10.63 9.24
C LEU A 194 10.68 10.62 10.60
N VAL A 195 10.19 9.85 11.56
CA VAL A 195 10.89 9.67 12.85
C VAL A 195 12.26 9.04 12.63
N PHE A 196 12.38 8.00 11.79
CA PHE A 196 13.67 7.37 11.51
C PHE A 196 14.62 8.30 10.73
N VAL A 197 14.11 9.13 9.82
CA VAL A 197 14.91 10.17 9.15
C VAL A 197 15.42 11.21 10.15
N THR A 198 14.60 11.61 11.11
CA THR A 198 15.02 12.53 12.18
C THR A 198 16.10 11.91 13.07
N LEU A 199 15.95 10.62 13.42
CA LEU A 199 16.98 9.88 14.16
C LEU A 199 18.29 9.78 13.37
N TYR A 200 18.24 9.62 12.05
CA TYR A 200 19.41 9.64 11.19
C TYR A 200 20.20 10.96 11.31
N TRP A 201 19.57 12.08 11.48
CA TRP A 201 20.23 13.38 11.66
C TRP A 201 20.89 13.55 13.06
N VAL A 202 20.30 12.92 14.08
CA VAL A 202 20.82 13.01 15.46
C VAL A 202 22.05 12.13 15.67
N ILE A 203 22.15 11.03 14.94
CA ILE A 203 23.29 10.09 15.06
C ILE A 203 24.47 10.63 14.24
N PRO A 204 25.66 10.82 14.86
CA PRO A 204 26.84 11.30 14.14
C PRO A 204 27.29 10.32 13.05
N GLY A 205 27.70 10.84 11.89
CA GLY A 205 28.15 10.06 10.75
C GLY A 205 27.15 10.13 9.60
N GLY A 206 27.21 9.18 8.69
CA GLY A 206 26.33 9.10 7.51
C GLY A 206 26.78 7.98 6.56
N LEU A 207 26.06 7.85 5.45
CA LEU A 207 26.39 6.95 4.36
C LEU A 207 27.07 7.75 3.24
N ALA A 208 28.21 7.26 2.75
CA ALA A 208 28.89 7.83 1.60
C ALA A 208 28.47 7.12 0.31
N ALA A 209 28.59 7.79 -0.83
CA ALA A 209 28.21 7.25 -2.14
C ALA A 209 29.12 6.10 -2.60
N ASP A 210 30.39 6.14 -2.20
CA ASP A 210 31.42 5.16 -2.48
C ASP A 210 31.48 4.02 -1.46
N ASP A 211 30.76 4.15 -0.34
CA ASP A 211 30.62 3.08 0.64
C ASP A 211 29.67 2.01 0.10
N ASN A 212 30.17 0.78 -0.05
CA ASN A 212 29.33 -0.35 -0.45
C ASN A 212 28.22 -0.66 0.58
N GLY A 213 28.28 -0.01 1.74
CA GLY A 213 27.34 -0.22 2.84
C GLY A 213 27.46 -1.65 3.39
N SER A 214 27.65 -1.77 4.67
CA SER A 214 27.56 -3.06 5.34
C SER A 214 26.19 -3.17 6.00
N LEU A 215 25.59 -4.36 5.99
CA LEU A 215 24.41 -4.65 6.81
C LEU A 215 24.63 -4.42 8.31
N THR A 216 25.89 -4.23 8.72
CA THR A 216 26.28 -3.84 10.09
C THR A 216 26.35 -2.32 10.29
N ASN A 217 26.23 -1.51 9.22
CA ASN A 217 26.24 -0.06 9.33
C ASN A 217 24.95 0.43 9.97
N GLY A 218 25.08 1.11 11.12
CA GLY A 218 23.91 1.58 11.89
C GLY A 218 23.01 2.54 11.12
N HIS A 219 23.57 3.41 10.25
CA HIS A 219 22.78 4.32 9.42
C HIS A 219 22.01 3.59 8.33
N MET A 220 22.57 2.55 7.73
CA MET A 220 21.90 1.70 6.75
C MET A 220 20.76 0.92 7.40
N LEU A 221 21.02 0.31 8.57
CA LEU A 221 20.00 -0.39 9.34
C LEU A 221 18.86 0.55 9.75
N LEU A 222 19.20 1.75 10.22
CA LEU A 222 18.21 2.74 10.65
C LEU A 222 17.24 3.10 9.52
N LEU A 223 17.74 3.38 8.33
CA LEU A 223 16.92 3.76 7.19
C LEU A 223 16.15 2.57 6.60
N GLY A 224 16.82 1.45 6.38
CA GLY A 224 16.20 0.27 5.78
C GLY A 224 15.13 -0.35 6.70
N LEU A 225 15.46 -0.55 7.97
CA LEU A 225 14.50 -1.04 8.96
C LEU A 225 13.44 -0.01 9.28
N GLY A 226 13.79 1.29 9.32
CA GLY A 226 12.82 2.37 9.54
C GLY A 226 11.75 2.39 8.46
N ALA A 227 12.13 2.25 7.18
CA ALA A 227 11.20 2.10 6.08
C ALA A 227 10.30 0.86 6.23
N THR A 228 10.88 -0.27 6.63
CA THR A 228 10.14 -1.52 6.85
C THR A 228 9.20 -1.43 8.04
N ILE A 229 9.64 -0.87 9.17
CA ILE A 229 8.80 -0.66 10.36
C ILE A 229 7.62 0.27 10.02
N GLY A 230 7.81 1.29 9.16
CA GLY A 230 6.72 2.12 8.68
C GLY A 230 5.60 1.30 8.03
N VAL A 231 5.95 0.35 7.16
CA VAL A 231 4.98 -0.53 6.50
C VAL A 231 4.38 -1.55 7.48
N VAL A 232 5.16 -2.05 8.45
CA VAL A 232 4.64 -2.89 9.53
C VAL A 232 3.55 -2.15 10.31
N VAL A 233 3.81 -0.90 10.72
CA VAL A 233 2.83 -0.08 11.43
C VAL A 233 1.59 0.16 10.57
N GLN A 234 1.77 0.43 9.27
CA GLN A 234 0.67 0.55 8.31
C GLN A 234 -0.25 -0.68 8.32
N ALA A 235 0.31 -1.89 8.37
CA ALA A 235 -0.47 -3.12 8.45
C ALA A 235 -1.15 -3.28 9.83
N LEU A 236 -0.43 -2.99 10.90
CA LEU A 236 -0.92 -3.20 12.27
C LEU A 236 -2.10 -2.28 12.63
N VAL A 237 -2.11 -1.04 12.16
CA VAL A 237 -3.22 -0.09 12.43
C VAL A 237 -4.55 -0.56 11.84
N LEU A 238 -4.54 -1.44 10.83
CA LEU A 238 -5.75 -2.00 10.22
C LEU A 238 -6.35 -3.15 11.03
N ILE A 239 -5.58 -3.78 11.92
CA ILE A 239 -6.05 -4.93 12.71
C ILE A 239 -7.13 -4.52 13.72
N SER A 240 -6.96 -3.37 14.38
CA SER A 240 -7.93 -2.90 15.39
C SER A 240 -9.32 -2.65 14.79
N PRO A 241 -9.48 -1.90 13.69
CA PRO A 241 -10.77 -1.74 13.01
C PRO A 241 -11.40 -3.07 12.56
N LEU A 242 -10.57 -4.01 12.07
CA LEU A 242 -11.06 -5.31 11.65
C LEU A 242 -11.70 -6.10 12.79
N ARG A 243 -11.03 -6.11 13.96
CA ARG A 243 -11.56 -6.75 15.16
C ARG A 243 -12.85 -6.09 15.66
N LYS A 244 -12.96 -4.76 15.54
CA LYS A 244 -14.16 -4.01 15.95
C LYS A 244 -15.41 -4.37 15.15
N ILE A 245 -15.25 -4.77 13.88
CA ILE A 245 -16.35 -5.25 13.03
C ILE A 245 -16.60 -6.76 13.15
N GLY A 246 -15.99 -7.41 14.15
CA GLY A 246 -16.24 -8.82 14.46
C GLY A 246 -15.48 -9.81 13.58
N ILE A 247 -14.49 -9.36 12.79
CA ILE A 247 -13.67 -10.28 11.99
C ILE A 247 -12.56 -10.86 12.87
N ASP A 248 -12.59 -12.18 13.05
CA ASP A 248 -11.55 -12.93 13.74
C ASP A 248 -10.40 -13.27 12.77
N LEU A 249 -9.16 -13.02 13.22
CA LEU A 249 -7.95 -13.29 12.43
C LEU A 249 -7.37 -14.69 12.68
N ARG A 250 -8.12 -15.60 13.29
CA ARG A 250 -7.64 -16.97 13.50
C ARG A 250 -7.34 -17.65 12.18
N PRO A 251 -6.17 -18.29 12.05
CA PRO A 251 -5.82 -18.98 10.82
C PRO A 251 -6.83 -20.11 10.53
N GLU A 252 -7.33 -20.13 9.30
CA GLU A 252 -8.20 -21.20 8.80
C GLU A 252 -7.68 -21.67 7.44
N TRP A 253 -7.33 -22.95 7.31
CA TRP A 253 -6.85 -23.51 6.06
C TRP A 253 -8.00 -23.95 5.16
N GLY A 254 -7.88 -23.68 3.89
CA GLY A 254 -8.80 -24.14 2.85
C GLY A 254 -8.71 -23.28 1.59
N ILE A 255 -8.81 -23.92 0.44
CA ILE A 255 -8.90 -23.22 -0.86
C ILE A 255 -10.34 -23.29 -1.31
N ASP A 256 -11.01 -22.15 -1.31
CA ASP A 256 -12.38 -22.02 -1.79
C ASP A 256 -12.43 -22.19 -3.31
N SER A 257 -13.44 -22.92 -3.80
CA SER A 257 -13.65 -23.16 -5.24
C SER A 257 -13.85 -21.85 -6.02
N ARG A 258 -14.39 -20.83 -5.38
CA ARG A 258 -14.57 -19.48 -5.93
C ARG A 258 -13.23 -18.85 -6.33
N ILE A 259 -12.18 -19.04 -5.53
CA ILE A 259 -10.83 -18.52 -5.85
C ILE A 259 -10.27 -19.22 -7.09
N LYS A 260 -10.48 -20.53 -7.26
CA LYS A 260 -10.01 -21.28 -8.44
C LYS A 260 -10.64 -20.80 -9.74
N GLN A 261 -11.93 -20.45 -9.71
CA GLN A 261 -12.67 -20.03 -10.89
C GLN A 261 -12.09 -18.74 -11.51
N PHE A 262 -11.53 -17.86 -10.68
CA PHE A 262 -10.97 -16.58 -11.11
C PHE A 262 -9.45 -16.61 -11.34
N ALA A 263 -8.78 -17.71 -11.02
CA ALA A 263 -7.32 -17.82 -11.15
C ALA A 263 -6.82 -17.55 -12.59
N GLY A 264 -7.58 -17.99 -13.60
CA GLY A 264 -7.22 -17.76 -15.01
C GLY A 264 -7.22 -16.27 -15.41
N MET A 265 -8.20 -15.48 -14.91
CA MET A 265 -8.22 -14.03 -15.12
C MET A 265 -7.07 -13.36 -14.38
N GLY A 266 -6.74 -13.83 -13.18
CA GLY A 266 -5.60 -13.33 -12.41
C GLY A 266 -4.28 -13.42 -13.16
N VAL A 267 -4.04 -14.51 -13.90
CA VAL A 267 -2.81 -14.65 -14.70
C VAL A 267 -2.68 -13.57 -15.77
N ALA A 268 -3.75 -13.27 -16.52
CA ALA A 268 -3.73 -12.23 -17.54
C ALA A 268 -3.41 -10.85 -16.96
N ILE A 269 -3.96 -10.57 -15.77
CA ILE A 269 -3.73 -9.30 -15.06
C ILE A 269 -2.29 -9.22 -14.53
N VAL A 270 -1.75 -10.31 -13.96
CA VAL A 270 -0.35 -10.38 -13.52
C VAL A 270 0.59 -10.13 -14.69
N VAL A 271 0.33 -10.73 -15.86
CA VAL A 271 1.13 -10.48 -17.08
C VAL A 271 1.05 -9.02 -17.52
N TYR A 272 -0.13 -8.42 -17.51
CA TYR A 272 -0.31 -7.00 -17.83
C TYR A 272 0.48 -6.09 -16.89
N VAL A 273 0.37 -6.29 -15.58
CA VAL A 273 1.11 -5.51 -14.58
C VAL A 273 2.62 -5.75 -14.73
N ALA A 274 3.07 -6.99 -14.93
CA ALA A 274 4.49 -7.29 -15.13
C ALA A 274 5.07 -6.56 -16.36
N ILE A 275 4.33 -6.50 -17.47
CA ILE A 275 4.72 -5.74 -18.66
C ILE A 275 4.79 -4.24 -18.36
N SER A 276 3.81 -3.70 -17.62
CA SER A 276 3.79 -2.28 -17.21
C SER A 276 4.99 -1.94 -16.31
N GLN A 277 5.35 -2.84 -15.41
CA GLN A 277 6.51 -2.64 -14.51
C GLN A 277 7.86 -2.79 -15.25
N ALA A 278 7.92 -3.50 -16.37
CA ALA A 278 9.13 -3.57 -17.20
C ALA A 278 9.60 -2.18 -17.64
N GLY A 279 8.68 -1.25 -17.90
CA GLY A 279 9.00 0.14 -18.21
C GLY A 279 9.78 0.83 -17.08
N TYR A 280 9.39 0.60 -15.82
CA TYR A 280 10.14 1.13 -14.68
C TYR A 280 11.57 0.59 -14.61
N PHE A 281 11.74 -0.73 -14.75
CA PHE A 281 13.08 -1.34 -14.72
C PHE A 281 13.98 -0.79 -15.82
N ILE A 282 13.47 -0.65 -17.05
CA ILE A 282 14.22 -0.09 -18.18
C ILE A 282 14.61 1.37 -17.89
N THR A 283 13.68 2.20 -17.45
CA THR A 283 13.92 3.62 -17.16
C THR A 283 14.95 3.77 -16.03
N ASN A 284 14.79 3.02 -14.93
CA ASN A 284 15.71 3.10 -13.79
C ASN A 284 17.11 2.62 -14.15
N ARG A 285 17.22 1.57 -14.98
CA ARG A 285 18.49 1.06 -15.49
C ARG A 285 19.20 2.09 -16.37
N ILE A 286 18.49 2.72 -17.33
CA ILE A 286 19.06 3.79 -18.18
C ILE A 286 19.50 4.97 -17.31
N ALA A 287 18.68 5.38 -16.36
CA ALA A 287 19.03 6.47 -15.44
C ALA A 287 20.30 6.15 -14.63
N SER A 288 20.48 4.89 -14.18
CA SER A 288 21.65 4.48 -13.41
C SER A 288 22.97 4.53 -14.18
N VAL A 289 22.91 4.42 -15.51
CA VAL A 289 24.07 4.60 -16.40
C VAL A 289 24.38 6.08 -16.62
N ALA A 290 23.33 6.90 -16.72
CA ALA A 290 23.49 8.32 -17.02
C ALA A 290 24.20 9.09 -15.89
N ASP A 291 23.70 8.98 -14.66
CA ASP A 291 24.29 9.65 -13.48
C ASP A 291 23.92 8.93 -12.18
N ASN A 292 24.75 9.09 -11.15
CA ASN A 292 24.53 8.48 -9.84
C ASN A 292 23.30 9.07 -9.09
N ALA A 293 22.91 10.28 -9.43
CA ALA A 293 21.73 10.97 -8.89
C ALA A 293 20.46 10.75 -9.73
N ALA A 294 20.58 10.31 -11.00
CA ALA A 294 19.47 10.33 -11.95
C ALA A 294 18.25 9.48 -11.53
N PRO A 295 18.37 8.26 -10.98
CA PRO A 295 17.22 7.50 -10.50
C PRO A 295 16.48 8.22 -9.38
N GLY A 296 17.19 8.82 -8.44
CA GLY A 296 16.60 9.58 -7.34
C GLY A 296 15.88 10.84 -7.84
N VAL A 297 16.52 11.62 -8.71
CA VAL A 297 15.94 12.83 -9.31
C VAL A 297 14.70 12.48 -10.13
N TYR A 298 14.77 11.44 -10.94
CA TYR A 298 13.63 10.98 -11.74
C TYR A 298 12.44 10.59 -10.83
N SER A 299 12.68 9.87 -9.76
CA SER A 299 11.61 9.47 -8.83
C SER A 299 10.96 10.68 -8.14
N GLN A 300 11.74 11.70 -7.78
CA GLN A 300 11.21 12.94 -7.20
C GLN A 300 10.39 13.74 -8.22
N ALA A 301 10.86 13.85 -9.45
CA ALA A 301 10.11 14.50 -10.53
C ALA A 301 8.79 13.78 -10.81
N TRP A 302 8.81 12.47 -10.84
CA TRP A 302 7.61 11.64 -11.00
C TRP A 302 6.62 11.83 -9.85
N LEU A 303 7.09 11.90 -8.62
CA LEU A 303 6.25 12.17 -7.45
C LEU A 303 5.56 13.52 -7.55
N LEU A 304 6.28 14.57 -7.97
CA LEU A 304 5.71 15.90 -8.19
C LEU A 304 4.63 15.90 -9.27
N LEU A 305 4.86 15.17 -10.37
CA LEU A 305 3.89 15.04 -11.47
C LEU A 305 2.62 14.31 -10.99
N GLN A 306 2.75 13.33 -10.12
CA GLN A 306 1.63 12.55 -9.60
C GLN A 306 0.77 13.31 -8.58
N MET A 307 1.30 14.36 -7.92
CA MET A 307 0.54 15.09 -6.89
C MET A 307 -0.74 15.74 -7.43
N PRO A 308 -0.69 16.58 -8.50
CA PRO A 308 -1.91 17.18 -9.06
C PRO A 308 -2.87 16.13 -9.63
N TYR A 309 -2.33 15.10 -10.29
CA TYR A 309 -3.13 14.03 -10.88
C TYR A 309 -3.95 13.28 -9.83
N GLY A 310 -3.33 12.95 -8.69
CA GLY A 310 -4.03 12.25 -7.62
C GLY A 310 -5.05 13.11 -6.88
N ILE A 311 -4.84 14.42 -6.78
CA ILE A 311 -5.82 15.34 -6.17
C ILE A 311 -7.05 15.49 -7.08
N ILE A 312 -6.86 15.62 -8.38
CA ILE A 312 -7.94 15.87 -9.34
C ILE A 312 -8.61 14.54 -9.77
N GLY A 313 -7.81 13.51 -10.07
CA GLY A 313 -8.31 12.25 -10.63
C GLY A 313 -9.08 11.38 -9.64
N GLU A 314 -8.61 11.27 -8.40
CA GLU A 314 -9.28 10.45 -7.38
C GLU A 314 -10.58 11.08 -6.85
N THR A 315 -10.71 12.42 -6.91
CA THR A 315 -11.95 13.11 -6.53
C THR A 315 -13.06 13.03 -7.58
N GLN A 316 -12.76 12.60 -8.81
CA GLN A 316 -13.77 12.43 -9.87
C GLN A 316 -14.30 10.98 -9.97
N LEU A 317 -13.66 10.02 -9.30
CA LEU A 317 -14.01 8.60 -9.34
C LEU A 317 -14.76 8.12 -8.09
N THR A 318 -14.96 8.98 -7.10
CA THR A 318 -15.78 8.76 -5.90
C THR A 318 -17.07 9.56 -5.96
#